data_0f6352167c3c675e20cd66b9645aa86f
#
_entry.id   0f6352167c3c675e20cd66b9645aa86f
#
_cell.length_a   1.000
_cell.length_b   1.000
_cell.length_c   1.000
_cell.angle_alpha   90.00
_cell.angle_beta   90.00
_cell.angle_gamma   90.00
#
_symmetry.space_group_name_H-M   'P 1'
#
loop_
_entity.id
_entity.type
_entity.pdbx_description
1 polymer ?
#
loop_
_entity_poly.entity_id
_entity_poly.type
_entity_poly.pdbx_seq_one_letter_code
_entity_poly.pdbx_strand_id
1 'polypeptide(L)'
;MISRRDFLQAGVAASAILGGGVWTKVAAQQALTQDQLLEFDPLGNVTLIHITDIHAQLKPVYFREPSINLGVGEVNGLPPHVTGADFLKLFNMQPGTPEAYALTSEDFTSLAKGYGKMGGIDRCATVINAIRAERPEALLLDGGDTWQGSYTAEMTKGQDMVNVMNALKPDAMTAHWEFTFGKDRVDELIDELPFAFLGANIFDNEWDEPAYEPYKFFEQNGVKIAVIGQAFPYLPIANPRYMFETLSFGIREERVAEMVEEVREEGADLVVLLSHNGFDVDRKLAGRVAGIDVILTGHTHDALPEPLLVNDTLLIASGSNGKFISRLDLDVQNGEMKGFRHKLIPIFSDVIASDPAITALIDEQRAPHEDQLREVLGQTGSLLYRRGNFNGTWDDLICNALIEEREADIALSPGFRWGPSLLPGQDITREDLFNAVGMSYPKAYRSEMTGEFLHTILEDVADNLFNPDPYYQQGGDMVRVGGMGYSIDVTKPQGSRITNMTHLKTGDAIDPQKTYVVSGWASVNEATEGPPIWD
;
A
#
# COMPACT_ATOMS: atom_id res chain seq x y z
N MET A 1 14.05 -0.35 22.37
CA MET A 1 14.51 0.77 21.51
C MET A 1 15.64 0.26 20.63
N ILE A 2 15.36 0.06 19.36
CA ILE A 2 16.38 -0.36 18.39
C ILE A 2 17.14 0.90 17.98
N SER A 3 18.46 0.95 18.27
CA SER A 3 19.28 2.08 17.86
C SER A 3 19.61 1.97 16.36
N ARG A 4 19.96 3.11 15.74
CA ARG A 4 20.47 3.17 14.35
C ARG A 4 21.62 2.16 14.12
N ARG A 5 22.38 1.88 15.17
CA ARG A 5 23.49 0.93 15.17
C ARG A 5 23.00 -0.52 15.23
N ASP A 6 21.93 -0.78 16.00
CA ASP A 6 21.34 -2.12 16.15
C ASP A 6 20.63 -2.53 14.86
N PHE A 7 19.94 -1.57 14.19
CA PHE A 7 19.38 -1.78 12.86
C PHE A 7 20.43 -2.15 11.82
N LEU A 8 21.54 -1.39 11.78
CA LEU A 8 22.64 -1.67 10.86
C LEU A 8 23.37 -2.98 11.21
N GLN A 9 23.45 -3.34 12.50
CA GLN A 9 24.05 -4.61 12.93
C GLN A 9 23.13 -5.80 12.65
N ALA A 10 21.83 -5.66 12.80
CA ALA A 10 20.85 -6.68 12.42
C ALA A 10 20.84 -6.90 10.89
N GLY A 11 20.87 -5.84 10.10
CA GLY A 11 21.00 -5.92 8.65
C GLY A 11 22.31 -6.57 8.20
N VAL A 12 23.42 -6.24 8.85
CA VAL A 12 24.74 -6.86 8.57
C VAL A 12 24.82 -8.31 9.04
N ALA A 13 24.19 -8.65 10.17
CA ALA A 13 24.14 -10.03 10.64
C ALA A 13 23.21 -10.89 9.76
N ALA A 14 22.07 -10.34 9.33
CA ALA A 14 21.18 -10.98 8.36
C ALA A 14 21.85 -11.17 7.00
N SER A 15 22.60 -10.18 6.50
CA SER A 15 23.34 -10.31 5.24
C SER A 15 24.54 -11.26 5.32
N ALA A 16 25.07 -11.54 6.51
CA ALA A 16 26.15 -12.52 6.71
C ALA A 16 25.65 -13.96 6.86
N ILE A 17 24.41 -14.14 7.32
CA ILE A 17 23.72 -15.44 7.41
C ILE A 17 22.94 -15.74 6.13
N LEU A 18 22.36 -14.72 5.53
CA LEU A 18 21.72 -14.73 4.24
C LEU A 18 22.84 -14.55 3.21
N GLY A 19 23.28 -15.61 2.59
CA GLY A 19 24.07 -15.48 1.37
C GLY A 19 23.34 -14.46 0.51
N GLY A 20 23.73 -13.20 0.63
CA GLY A 20 23.13 -12.09 -0.06
C GLY A 20 23.01 -12.51 -1.50
N GLY A 21 21.82 -12.58 -2.03
CA GLY A 21 21.63 -12.73 -3.45
C GLY A 21 22.43 -11.59 -4.07
N VAL A 22 23.66 -11.90 -4.41
CA VAL A 22 24.58 -10.97 -4.99
C VAL A 22 23.96 -10.60 -6.33
N TRP A 23 23.25 -9.48 -6.37
CA TRP A 23 23.11 -8.73 -7.59
C TRP A 23 24.53 -8.27 -7.96
N THR A 24 25.38 -9.26 -8.33
CA THR A 24 26.73 -8.98 -8.76
C THR A 24 26.62 -8.21 -10.05
N LYS A 25 27.11 -6.96 -10.01
CA LYS A 25 27.55 -6.15 -11.14
C LYS A 25 27.19 -6.78 -12.50
N VAL A 26 25.93 -6.68 -12.90
CA VAL A 26 25.62 -6.80 -14.31
C VAL A 26 26.07 -5.47 -14.90
N ALA A 27 27.24 -5.50 -15.47
CA ALA A 27 27.71 -4.39 -16.30
C ALA A 27 26.56 -4.07 -17.28
N ALA A 28 26.31 -2.80 -17.53
CA ALA A 28 25.22 -2.20 -18.30
C ALA A 28 25.04 -2.70 -19.76
N GLN A 29 25.11 -4.00 -20.02
CA GLN A 29 25.07 -4.61 -21.35
C GLN A 29 24.38 -6.00 -21.41
N GLN A 30 23.98 -6.61 -20.31
CA GLN A 30 23.15 -7.81 -20.40
C GLN A 30 21.70 -7.49 -20.06
N ALA A 31 20.78 -7.83 -20.95
CA ALA A 31 19.35 -7.67 -20.72
C ALA A 31 18.95 -8.48 -19.47
N LEU A 32 18.24 -7.86 -18.54
CA LEU A 32 17.64 -8.52 -17.39
C LEU A 32 16.75 -9.67 -17.87
N THR A 33 16.84 -10.84 -17.24
CA THR A 33 16.04 -12.01 -17.61
C THR A 33 15.11 -12.45 -16.49
N GLN A 34 14.03 -13.14 -16.84
CA GLN A 34 13.10 -13.72 -15.87
C GLN A 34 13.83 -14.67 -14.90
N ASP A 35 14.72 -15.51 -15.39
CA ASP A 35 15.46 -16.46 -14.56
C ASP A 35 16.32 -15.75 -13.51
N GLN A 36 16.95 -14.62 -13.85
CA GLN A 36 17.69 -13.81 -12.89
C GLN A 36 16.79 -13.19 -11.82
N LEU A 37 15.57 -12.75 -12.21
CA LEU A 37 14.60 -12.23 -11.25
C LEU A 37 14.07 -13.34 -10.31
N LEU A 38 13.92 -14.56 -10.80
CA LEU A 38 13.41 -15.69 -10.04
C LEU A 38 14.51 -16.48 -9.31
N GLU A 39 15.79 -16.22 -9.61
CA GLU A 39 16.91 -16.92 -8.95
C GLU A 39 16.80 -16.74 -7.42
N PHE A 40 16.72 -17.86 -6.71
CA PHE A 40 16.58 -17.91 -5.27
C PHE A 40 17.08 -19.26 -4.77
N ASP A 41 17.92 -19.24 -3.75
CA ASP A 41 18.34 -20.48 -3.07
C ASP A 41 17.31 -20.84 -2.00
N PRO A 42 16.53 -21.90 -2.14
CA PRO A 42 15.52 -22.24 -1.14
C PRO A 42 16.12 -22.55 0.23
N LEU A 43 15.37 -22.20 1.28
CA LEU A 43 15.76 -22.47 2.66
C LEU A 43 14.62 -23.12 3.43
N GLY A 44 14.96 -24.09 4.31
CA GLY A 44 14.03 -24.64 5.30
C GLY A 44 12.81 -25.32 4.71
N ASN A 45 11.73 -25.35 5.48
CA ASN A 45 10.54 -26.17 5.27
C ASN A 45 9.23 -25.36 5.09
N VAL A 46 9.24 -24.05 5.31
CA VAL A 46 8.07 -23.17 5.10
C VAL A 46 8.39 -22.11 4.06
N THR A 47 7.45 -21.83 3.17
CA THR A 47 7.53 -20.75 2.17
C THR A 47 6.25 -19.92 2.22
N LEU A 48 6.39 -18.62 2.44
CA LEU A 48 5.32 -17.63 2.38
C LEU A 48 5.55 -16.74 1.15
N ILE A 49 4.47 -16.49 0.41
CA ILE A 49 4.40 -15.54 -0.70
C ILE A 49 3.47 -14.43 -0.25
N HIS A 50 3.91 -13.19 -0.32
CA HIS A 50 3.11 -12.05 0.10
C HIS A 50 2.91 -11.04 -1.02
N ILE A 51 1.64 -10.68 -1.23
CA ILE A 51 1.16 -9.57 -2.05
C ILE A 51 0.27 -8.69 -1.20
N THR A 52 0.16 -7.41 -1.52
CA THR A 52 -0.68 -6.45 -0.78
C THR A 52 -0.95 -5.22 -1.63
N ASP A 53 -1.99 -4.46 -1.28
CA ASP A 53 -2.26 -3.12 -1.85
C ASP A 53 -2.29 -3.13 -3.39
N ILE A 54 -2.94 -4.13 -3.97
CA ILE A 54 -3.05 -4.29 -5.43
C ILE A 54 -3.86 -3.15 -6.06
N HIS A 55 -4.86 -2.61 -5.32
CA HIS A 55 -5.74 -1.53 -5.75
C HIS A 55 -6.38 -1.76 -7.12
N ALA A 56 -6.83 -2.98 -7.34
CA ALA A 56 -7.45 -3.44 -8.59
C ALA A 56 -6.62 -3.12 -9.85
N GLN A 57 -5.29 -3.04 -9.71
CA GLN A 57 -4.38 -2.75 -10.80
C GLN A 57 -4.06 -4.02 -11.59
N LEU A 58 -4.92 -4.36 -12.54
CA LEU A 58 -4.83 -5.59 -13.34
C LEU A 58 -3.69 -5.57 -14.36
N LYS A 59 -3.44 -4.42 -14.99
CA LYS A 59 -2.45 -4.23 -16.06
C LYS A 59 -1.17 -3.56 -15.53
N PRO A 60 0.00 -3.78 -16.18
CA PRO A 60 1.23 -3.09 -15.80
C PRO A 60 1.15 -1.58 -15.93
N VAL A 61 1.78 -0.86 -15.01
CA VAL A 61 1.80 0.61 -14.95
C VAL A 61 3.22 1.14 -14.77
N TYR A 62 3.41 2.42 -15.09
CA TYR A 62 4.50 3.18 -14.49
C TYR A 62 4.06 3.63 -13.11
N PHE A 63 4.88 3.40 -12.10
CA PHE A 63 4.59 3.81 -10.74
C PHE A 63 5.87 4.26 -10.04
N ARG A 64 5.97 5.58 -9.83
CA ARG A 64 7.13 6.21 -9.22
C ARG A 64 7.05 6.09 -7.70
N GLU A 65 8.09 5.57 -7.08
CA GLU A 65 8.23 5.56 -5.62
C GLU A 65 8.36 6.98 -5.05
N PRO A 66 8.06 7.20 -3.76
CA PRO A 66 8.10 8.52 -3.16
C PRO A 66 9.51 9.11 -3.17
N SER A 67 9.61 10.41 -3.45
CA SER A 67 10.86 11.16 -3.23
C SER A 67 10.97 11.70 -1.81
N ILE A 68 9.86 11.71 -1.08
CA ILE A 68 9.76 12.16 0.31
C ILE A 68 8.85 11.19 1.05
N ASN A 69 9.39 10.56 2.10
CA ASN A 69 8.66 9.74 3.06
C ASN A 69 9.26 10.03 4.44
N LEU A 70 8.67 10.97 5.18
CA LEU A 70 9.23 11.46 6.42
C LEU A 70 8.77 10.63 7.62
N GLY A 71 9.71 10.18 8.42
CA GLY A 71 9.46 9.64 9.74
C GLY A 71 9.73 10.67 10.83
N VAL A 72 9.07 10.53 11.97
CA VAL A 72 9.25 11.41 13.15
C VAL A 72 9.79 10.63 14.33
N GLY A 73 10.40 11.34 15.30
CA GLY A 73 10.93 10.71 16.52
C GLY A 73 12.01 9.68 16.22
N GLU A 74 11.86 8.49 16.76
CA GLU A 74 12.86 7.41 16.69
C GLU A 74 12.99 6.78 15.30
N VAL A 75 11.97 6.92 14.44
CA VAL A 75 11.96 6.34 13.08
C VAL A 75 12.54 7.29 12.03
N ASN A 76 12.85 8.53 12.39
CA ASN A 76 13.42 9.49 11.47
C ASN A 76 14.75 9.00 10.88
N GLY A 77 14.81 8.88 9.56
CA GLY A 77 15.97 8.39 8.82
C GLY A 77 16.22 6.88 8.96
N LEU A 78 15.19 6.12 9.38
CA LEU A 78 15.16 4.66 9.30
C LEU A 78 14.16 4.22 8.22
N PRO A 79 14.32 3.04 7.60
CA PRO A 79 13.30 2.51 6.70
C PRO A 79 11.94 2.35 7.41
N PRO A 80 10.85 2.66 6.72
CA PRO A 80 10.75 3.03 5.30
C PRO A 80 10.96 4.53 5.02
N HIS A 81 11.32 5.34 6.01
CA HIS A 81 11.47 6.80 5.95
C HIS A 81 12.83 7.25 5.39
N VAL A 82 13.33 6.51 4.42
CA VAL A 82 14.53 6.83 3.65
C VAL A 82 14.19 6.68 2.18
N THR A 83 14.50 7.69 1.37
CA THR A 83 14.13 7.72 -0.05
C THR A 83 15.30 8.09 -0.95
N GLY A 84 15.16 7.86 -2.25
CA GLY A 84 16.10 8.32 -3.27
C GLY A 84 17.53 7.82 -3.06
N ALA A 85 18.50 8.72 -3.18
CA ALA A 85 19.93 8.39 -3.08
C ALA A 85 20.33 7.82 -1.72
N ASP A 86 19.69 8.26 -0.62
CA ASP A 86 19.96 7.73 0.71
C ASP A 86 19.44 6.29 0.87
N PHE A 87 18.31 5.96 0.24
CA PHE A 87 17.81 4.58 0.16
C PHE A 87 18.80 3.67 -0.59
N LEU A 88 19.26 4.11 -1.76
CA LEU A 88 20.26 3.35 -2.53
C LEU A 88 21.54 3.11 -1.73
N LYS A 89 22.02 4.13 -1.02
CA LYS A 89 23.20 4.02 -0.16
C LYS A 89 22.97 3.06 1.02
N LEU A 90 21.79 3.12 1.65
CA LEU A 90 21.45 2.28 2.80
C LEU A 90 21.49 0.79 2.44
N PHE A 91 20.88 0.43 1.29
CA PHE A 91 20.80 -0.94 0.81
C PHE A 91 21.91 -1.33 -0.16
N ASN A 92 22.99 -0.50 -0.26
CA ASN A 92 24.15 -0.74 -1.12
C ASN A 92 23.78 -0.99 -2.60
N MET A 93 22.76 -0.30 -3.09
CA MET A 93 22.31 -0.36 -4.48
C MET A 93 23.01 0.69 -5.35
N GLN A 94 23.16 0.40 -6.64
CA GLN A 94 23.79 1.34 -7.56
C GLN A 94 22.74 2.17 -8.30
N PRO A 95 22.94 3.49 -8.50
CA PRO A 95 22.09 4.29 -9.37
C PRO A 95 22.03 3.73 -10.81
N GLY A 96 20.89 3.88 -11.46
CA GLY A 96 20.70 3.44 -12.85
C GLY A 96 20.44 1.95 -13.03
N THR A 97 20.33 1.18 -11.96
CA THR A 97 20.04 -0.25 -11.99
C THR A 97 18.53 -0.53 -11.99
N PRO A 98 18.09 -1.77 -12.32
CA PRO A 98 16.68 -2.17 -12.18
C PRO A 98 16.13 -1.96 -10.77
N GLU A 99 16.94 -2.23 -9.73
CA GLU A 99 16.57 -2.03 -8.33
C GLU A 99 16.36 -0.55 -8.01
N ALA A 100 17.24 0.33 -8.48
CA ALA A 100 17.12 1.77 -8.31
C ALA A 100 15.81 2.28 -8.94
N TYR A 101 15.45 1.77 -10.12
CA TYR A 101 14.19 2.10 -10.79
C TYR A 101 12.97 1.57 -10.05
N ALA A 102 13.03 0.32 -9.57
CA ALA A 102 11.90 -0.32 -8.91
C ALA A 102 11.59 0.30 -7.53
N LEU A 103 12.63 0.71 -6.78
CA LEU A 103 12.54 1.05 -5.35
C LEU A 103 12.74 2.52 -5.03
N THR A 104 13.06 3.37 -6.02
CA THR A 104 13.28 4.79 -5.77
C THR A 104 12.68 5.69 -6.85
N SER A 105 12.69 6.99 -6.58
CA SER A 105 12.31 8.03 -7.55
C SER A 105 13.49 8.56 -8.38
N GLU A 106 14.71 8.07 -8.13
CA GLU A 106 15.93 8.56 -8.76
C GLU A 106 15.92 8.29 -10.26
N ASP A 107 16.16 9.34 -11.05
CA ASP A 107 16.16 9.34 -12.53
C ASP A 107 14.98 8.58 -13.16
N PHE A 108 13.81 8.61 -12.50
CA PHE A 108 12.64 7.77 -12.83
C PHE A 108 12.26 7.83 -14.30
N THR A 109 12.19 9.03 -14.89
CA THR A 109 11.74 9.19 -16.29
C THR A 109 12.68 8.51 -17.29
N SER A 110 13.99 8.57 -17.05
CA SER A 110 14.98 7.89 -17.90
C SER A 110 14.91 6.38 -17.72
N LEU A 111 14.87 5.94 -16.47
CA LEU A 111 14.87 4.51 -16.13
C LEU A 111 13.58 3.83 -16.57
N ALA A 112 12.43 4.49 -16.42
CA ALA A 112 11.14 3.99 -16.91
C ALA A 112 11.11 3.76 -18.42
N LYS A 113 11.78 4.61 -19.20
CA LYS A 113 11.94 4.40 -20.66
C LYS A 113 12.83 3.21 -21.00
N GLY A 114 13.76 2.88 -20.12
CA GLY A 114 14.68 1.75 -20.29
C GLY A 114 14.14 0.42 -19.81
N TYR A 115 13.47 0.41 -18.65
CA TYR A 115 13.00 -0.82 -17.97
C TYR A 115 11.51 -1.12 -18.19
N GLY A 116 10.74 -0.19 -18.74
CA GLY A 116 9.33 -0.39 -19.04
C GLY A 116 8.41 -0.26 -17.82
N LYS A 117 7.20 -0.77 -17.95
CA LYS A 117 6.18 -0.80 -16.89
C LYS A 117 6.46 -1.92 -15.89
N MET A 118 5.83 -1.81 -14.72
CA MET A 118 5.91 -2.84 -13.66
C MET A 118 4.51 -3.31 -13.28
N GLY A 119 4.46 -4.48 -12.63
CA GLY A 119 3.21 -5.09 -12.19
C GLY A 119 2.48 -5.85 -13.29
N GLY A 120 1.16 -5.98 -13.11
CA GLY A 120 0.28 -6.83 -13.90
C GLY A 120 0.06 -8.18 -13.24
N ILE A 121 -1.21 -8.47 -12.89
CA ILE A 121 -1.56 -9.68 -12.12
C ILE A 121 -1.24 -10.95 -12.90
N ASP A 122 -1.33 -10.92 -14.22
CA ASP A 122 -0.91 -12.03 -15.10
C ASP A 122 0.59 -12.36 -15.00
N ARG A 123 1.43 -11.37 -14.70
CA ARG A 123 2.86 -11.56 -14.46
C ARG A 123 3.14 -11.97 -13.02
N CYS A 124 2.37 -11.43 -12.08
CA CYS A 124 2.38 -11.91 -10.69
C CYS A 124 2.05 -13.41 -10.64
N ALA A 125 1.05 -13.87 -11.41
CA ALA A 125 0.70 -15.27 -11.53
C ALA A 125 1.87 -16.13 -12.00
N THR A 126 2.63 -15.68 -12.99
CA THR A 126 3.82 -16.39 -13.48
C THR A 126 4.85 -16.58 -12.37
N VAL A 127 5.13 -15.54 -11.59
CA VAL A 127 6.08 -15.60 -10.47
C VAL A 127 5.57 -16.53 -9.36
N ILE A 128 4.30 -16.39 -8.97
CA ILE A 128 3.66 -17.24 -7.96
C ILE A 128 3.69 -18.71 -8.39
N ASN A 129 3.35 -18.99 -9.65
CA ASN A 129 3.37 -20.34 -10.19
C ASN A 129 4.80 -20.93 -10.24
N ALA A 130 5.81 -20.11 -10.53
CA ALA A 130 7.21 -20.55 -10.49
C ALA A 130 7.65 -20.92 -9.05
N ILE A 131 7.28 -20.12 -8.06
CA ILE A 131 7.56 -20.42 -6.65
C ILE A 131 6.82 -21.69 -6.21
N ARG A 132 5.53 -21.84 -6.56
CA ARG A 132 4.75 -23.02 -6.24
C ARG A 132 5.23 -24.28 -6.96
N ALA A 133 5.81 -24.16 -8.15
CA ALA A 133 6.43 -25.31 -8.85
C ALA A 133 7.66 -25.84 -8.08
N GLU A 134 8.41 -24.97 -7.41
CA GLU A 134 9.55 -25.34 -6.57
C GLU A 134 9.12 -25.72 -5.14
N ARG A 135 8.10 -25.03 -4.61
CA ARG A 135 7.56 -25.17 -3.25
C ARG A 135 6.02 -25.38 -3.33
N PRO A 136 5.54 -26.61 -3.59
CA PRO A 136 4.12 -26.86 -3.87
C PRO A 136 3.15 -26.46 -2.74
N GLU A 137 3.62 -26.44 -1.50
CA GLU A 137 2.84 -26.06 -0.32
C GLU A 137 2.99 -24.59 0.07
N ALA A 138 3.67 -23.76 -0.76
CA ALA A 138 3.85 -22.34 -0.46
C ALA A 138 2.52 -21.62 -0.32
N LEU A 139 2.32 -20.92 0.80
CA LEU A 139 1.13 -20.10 1.08
C LEU A 139 1.24 -18.75 0.38
N LEU A 140 0.22 -18.40 -0.39
CA LEU A 140 0.03 -17.06 -0.95
C LEU A 140 -0.90 -16.28 -0.01
N LEU A 141 -0.38 -15.21 0.59
CA LEU A 141 -1.09 -14.37 1.54
C LEU A 141 -1.27 -12.96 0.95
N ASP A 142 -2.51 -12.48 0.95
CA ASP A 142 -2.90 -11.17 0.43
C ASP A 142 -3.18 -10.21 1.59
N GLY A 143 -2.36 -9.17 1.69
CA GLY A 143 -2.43 -8.15 2.74
C GLY A 143 -3.64 -7.21 2.67
N GLY A 144 -4.58 -7.39 1.70
CA GLY A 144 -5.74 -6.52 1.53
C GLY A 144 -5.47 -5.30 0.66
N ASP A 145 -6.46 -4.42 0.55
CA ASP A 145 -6.50 -3.33 -0.43
C ASP A 145 -6.43 -3.84 -1.88
N THR A 146 -7.10 -4.94 -2.12
CA THR A 146 -7.00 -5.67 -3.37
C THR A 146 -8.12 -5.31 -4.33
N TRP A 147 -9.38 -5.13 -3.83
CA TRP A 147 -10.57 -5.09 -4.69
C TRP A 147 -10.94 -3.69 -5.19
N GLN A 148 -10.35 -2.62 -4.68
CA GLN A 148 -10.72 -1.24 -4.98
C GLN A 148 -9.53 -0.46 -5.58
N GLY A 149 -9.78 0.43 -6.56
CA GLY A 149 -8.80 1.38 -7.10
C GLY A 149 -8.76 1.48 -8.63
N SER A 150 -9.62 0.75 -9.36
CA SER A 150 -9.74 0.87 -10.83
C SER A 150 -11.18 1.11 -11.28
N TYR A 151 -11.35 1.52 -12.54
CA TYR A 151 -12.68 1.71 -13.14
C TYR A 151 -13.48 0.40 -13.14
N THR A 152 -12.88 -0.71 -13.57
CA THR A 152 -13.58 -1.99 -13.63
C THR A 152 -14.04 -2.44 -12.26
N ALA A 153 -13.20 -2.30 -11.25
CA ALA A 153 -13.55 -2.65 -9.87
C ALA A 153 -14.69 -1.77 -9.32
N GLU A 154 -14.70 -0.46 -9.65
CA GLU A 154 -15.79 0.42 -9.24
C GLU A 154 -17.11 0.04 -9.95
N MET A 155 -17.08 -0.30 -11.24
CA MET A 155 -18.29 -0.69 -12.00
C MET A 155 -18.82 -2.06 -11.59
N THR A 156 -17.95 -3.00 -11.25
CA THR A 156 -18.32 -4.37 -10.85
C THR A 156 -18.48 -4.51 -9.34
N LYS A 157 -18.18 -3.45 -8.57
CA LYS A 157 -18.13 -3.48 -7.10
C LYS A 157 -17.27 -4.62 -6.58
N GLY A 158 -16.02 -4.70 -7.12
CA GLY A 158 -15.01 -5.66 -6.73
C GLY A 158 -15.11 -7.06 -7.35
N GLN A 159 -16.19 -7.37 -8.10
CA GLN A 159 -16.37 -8.71 -8.68
C GLN A 159 -15.25 -9.13 -9.64
N ASP A 160 -14.76 -8.20 -10.46
CA ASP A 160 -13.65 -8.45 -11.38
C ASP A 160 -12.41 -8.93 -10.64
N MET A 161 -12.09 -8.29 -9.50
CA MET A 161 -10.95 -8.67 -8.68
C MET A 161 -11.16 -10.00 -7.98
N VAL A 162 -12.35 -10.27 -7.44
CA VAL A 162 -12.68 -11.59 -6.85
C VAL A 162 -12.50 -12.70 -7.88
N ASN A 163 -12.96 -12.52 -9.12
CA ASN A 163 -12.79 -13.48 -10.19
C ASN A 163 -11.30 -13.75 -10.49
N VAL A 164 -10.49 -12.69 -10.55
CA VAL A 164 -9.05 -12.79 -10.81
C VAL A 164 -8.32 -13.43 -9.62
N MET A 165 -8.65 -13.04 -8.39
CA MET A 165 -8.02 -13.59 -7.18
C MET A 165 -8.39 -15.06 -6.98
N ASN A 166 -9.62 -15.46 -7.29
CA ASN A 166 -10.04 -16.88 -7.27
C ASN A 166 -9.20 -17.73 -8.24
N ALA A 167 -8.80 -17.16 -9.39
CA ALA A 167 -7.90 -17.85 -10.33
C ALA A 167 -6.43 -17.85 -9.84
N LEU A 168 -5.98 -16.81 -9.13
CA LEU A 168 -4.64 -16.72 -8.55
C LEU A 168 -4.47 -17.61 -7.32
N LYS A 169 -5.58 -17.91 -6.61
CA LYS A 169 -5.69 -18.82 -5.46
C LYS A 169 -4.81 -18.39 -4.28
N PRO A 170 -5.06 -17.24 -3.64
CA PRO A 170 -4.52 -16.98 -2.31
C PRO A 170 -5.00 -18.07 -1.33
N ASP A 171 -4.29 -18.22 -0.22
CA ASP A 171 -4.67 -19.11 0.88
C ASP A 171 -5.43 -18.33 1.97
N ALA A 172 -5.08 -17.05 2.16
CA ALA A 172 -5.80 -16.10 3.02
C ALA A 172 -5.63 -14.66 2.54
N MET A 173 -6.59 -13.79 2.92
CA MET A 173 -6.52 -12.36 2.76
C MET A 173 -7.03 -11.63 4.01
N THR A 174 -6.64 -10.36 4.15
CA THR A 174 -7.27 -9.38 5.05
C THR A 174 -7.83 -8.21 4.25
N ALA A 175 -8.23 -7.09 4.89
CA ALA A 175 -8.98 -6.05 4.19
C ALA A 175 -8.66 -4.61 4.62
N HIS A 176 -9.04 -3.67 3.73
CA HIS A 176 -9.14 -2.24 3.97
C HIS A 176 -10.22 -1.59 3.09
N TRP A 177 -9.87 -1.13 1.87
CA TRP A 177 -10.82 -0.44 0.96
C TRP A 177 -11.90 -1.35 0.38
N GLU A 178 -11.84 -2.66 0.59
CA GLU A 178 -12.92 -3.61 0.28
C GLU A 178 -14.24 -3.13 0.87
N PHE A 179 -14.22 -2.64 2.11
CA PHE A 179 -15.41 -2.14 2.83
C PHE A 179 -16.01 -0.86 2.24
N THR A 180 -15.33 -0.17 1.32
CA THR A 180 -15.91 1.01 0.65
C THR A 180 -17.00 0.65 -0.36
N PHE A 181 -17.14 -0.63 -0.73
CA PHE A 181 -18.29 -1.12 -1.47
C PHE A 181 -19.52 -1.39 -0.59
N GLY A 182 -19.39 -1.22 0.74
CA GLY A 182 -20.41 -1.49 1.74
C GLY A 182 -20.34 -2.91 2.28
N LYS A 183 -20.66 -3.07 3.57
CA LYS A 183 -20.58 -4.37 4.29
C LYS A 183 -21.32 -5.49 3.56
N ASP A 184 -22.57 -5.25 3.14
CA ASP A 184 -23.39 -6.27 2.49
C ASP A 184 -22.72 -6.80 1.21
N ARG A 185 -22.11 -5.88 0.41
CA ARG A 185 -21.40 -6.29 -0.79
C ARG A 185 -20.12 -7.07 -0.48
N VAL A 186 -19.39 -6.67 0.57
CA VAL A 186 -18.20 -7.41 1.03
C VAL A 186 -18.58 -8.82 1.45
N ASP A 187 -19.66 -8.99 2.21
CA ASP A 187 -20.14 -10.31 2.64
C ASP A 187 -20.52 -11.19 1.41
N GLU A 188 -21.23 -10.63 0.41
CA GLU A 188 -21.51 -11.34 -0.83
C GLU A 188 -20.24 -11.83 -1.55
N LEU A 189 -19.22 -10.98 -1.61
CA LEU A 189 -17.95 -11.32 -2.27
C LEU A 189 -17.16 -12.36 -1.48
N ILE A 190 -17.17 -12.29 -0.14
CA ILE A 190 -16.53 -13.27 0.74
C ILE A 190 -17.13 -14.67 0.54
N ASP A 191 -18.45 -14.76 0.36
CA ASP A 191 -19.13 -16.05 0.10
C ASP A 191 -18.66 -16.72 -1.20
N GLU A 192 -18.07 -15.98 -2.13
CA GLU A 192 -17.52 -16.49 -3.39
C GLU A 192 -16.04 -16.88 -3.31
N LEU A 193 -15.35 -16.60 -2.18
CA LEU A 193 -13.93 -16.90 -2.03
C LEU A 193 -13.69 -18.38 -1.68
N PRO A 194 -12.81 -19.10 -2.41
CA PRO A 194 -12.38 -20.45 -2.01
C PRO A 194 -11.28 -20.46 -0.95
N PHE A 195 -10.90 -19.29 -0.42
CA PHE A 195 -9.84 -19.08 0.55
C PHE A 195 -10.33 -18.25 1.74
N ALA A 196 -9.52 -18.14 2.81
CA ALA A 196 -9.94 -17.47 4.03
C ALA A 196 -9.91 -15.93 3.88
N PHE A 197 -10.98 -15.27 4.34
CA PHE A 197 -11.00 -13.84 4.63
C PHE A 197 -10.87 -13.66 6.13
N LEU A 198 -9.81 -12.97 6.59
CA LEU A 198 -9.44 -12.90 7.99
C LEU A 198 -9.52 -11.46 8.52
N GLY A 199 -10.21 -11.29 9.65
CA GLY A 199 -10.44 -9.97 10.24
C GLY A 199 -10.55 -10.03 11.77
N ALA A 200 -9.45 -10.34 12.46
CA ALA A 200 -9.40 -10.50 13.93
C ALA A 200 -9.78 -9.25 14.71
N ASN A 201 -9.65 -8.08 14.11
CA ASN A 201 -9.92 -6.77 14.72
C ASN A 201 -11.24 -6.14 14.25
N ILE A 202 -12.06 -6.88 13.51
CA ILE A 202 -13.38 -6.43 13.04
C ILE A 202 -14.46 -7.08 13.90
N PHE A 203 -15.27 -6.26 14.54
CA PHE A 203 -16.31 -6.71 15.47
C PHE A 203 -17.68 -6.17 15.07
N ASP A 204 -18.70 -6.96 15.30
CA ASP A 204 -20.09 -6.50 15.24
C ASP A 204 -20.39 -5.58 16.42
N ASN A 205 -20.97 -4.40 16.15
CA ASN A 205 -21.25 -3.39 17.18
C ASN A 205 -22.42 -3.75 18.11
N GLU A 206 -23.34 -4.63 17.66
CA GLU A 206 -24.51 -5.01 18.44
C GLU A 206 -24.17 -6.08 19.49
N TRP A 207 -23.30 -7.03 19.08
CA TRP A 207 -23.01 -8.21 19.89
C TRP A 207 -21.63 -8.18 20.54
N ASP A 208 -20.75 -7.26 20.10
CA ASP A 208 -19.33 -7.19 20.48
C ASP A 208 -18.59 -8.53 20.26
N GLU A 209 -18.95 -9.21 19.18
CA GLU A 209 -18.36 -10.47 18.74
C GLU A 209 -17.54 -10.26 17.45
N PRO A 210 -16.50 -11.09 17.17
CA PRO A 210 -15.79 -11.05 15.90
C PRO A 210 -16.75 -11.21 14.71
N ALA A 211 -16.68 -10.29 13.75
CA ALA A 211 -17.54 -10.30 12.57
C ALA A 211 -17.05 -11.29 11.49
N TYR A 212 -15.76 -11.60 11.49
CA TYR A 212 -15.09 -12.48 10.52
C TYR A 212 -14.16 -13.46 11.23
N GLU A 213 -13.68 -14.48 10.49
CA GLU A 213 -12.70 -15.43 11.03
C GLU A 213 -11.44 -14.66 11.48
N PRO A 214 -10.96 -14.84 12.73
CA PRO A 214 -9.81 -14.12 13.22
C PRO A 214 -8.48 -14.68 12.70
N TYR A 215 -8.40 -16.00 12.53
CA TYR A 215 -7.19 -16.70 12.07
C TYR A 215 -7.55 -18.02 11.38
N LYS A 216 -6.59 -18.58 10.66
CA LYS A 216 -6.67 -19.92 10.06
C LYS A 216 -5.36 -20.68 10.23
N PHE A 217 -5.47 -21.98 10.47
CA PHE A 217 -4.33 -22.88 10.46
C PHE A 217 -4.05 -23.45 9.08
N PHE A 218 -2.77 -23.53 8.76
CA PHE A 218 -2.22 -24.20 7.59
C PHE A 218 -1.12 -25.16 8.03
N GLU A 219 -0.74 -26.08 7.15
CA GLU A 219 0.35 -27.01 7.38
C GLU A 219 1.30 -27.01 6.18
N GLN A 220 2.60 -26.90 6.42
CA GLN A 220 3.64 -27.06 5.41
C GLN A 220 4.74 -27.97 5.97
N ASN A 221 5.01 -29.08 5.30
CA ASN A 221 6.10 -30.02 5.64
C ASN A 221 6.15 -30.35 7.15
N GLY A 222 4.98 -30.55 7.77
CA GLY A 222 4.84 -30.87 9.19
C GLY A 222 4.97 -29.69 10.15
N VAL A 223 4.99 -28.46 9.66
CA VAL A 223 4.93 -27.21 10.46
C VAL A 223 3.48 -26.73 10.49
N LYS A 224 2.91 -26.57 11.68
CA LYS A 224 1.58 -25.98 11.87
C LYS A 224 1.69 -24.46 11.95
N ILE A 225 1.10 -23.78 10.98
CA ILE A 225 1.18 -22.32 10.79
C ILE A 225 -0.16 -21.70 11.14
N ALA A 226 -0.19 -20.75 12.08
CA ALA A 226 -1.36 -19.90 12.32
C ALA A 226 -1.18 -18.59 11.55
N VAL A 227 -2.14 -18.24 10.70
CA VAL A 227 -2.24 -16.94 10.05
C VAL A 227 -3.36 -16.15 10.70
N ILE A 228 -3.05 -15.06 11.38
CA ILE A 228 -3.99 -14.14 12.02
C ILE A 228 -4.18 -12.95 11.07
N GLY A 229 -5.41 -12.54 10.78
CA GLY A 229 -5.71 -11.42 9.90
C GLY A 229 -6.00 -10.14 10.69
N GLN A 230 -5.37 -9.04 10.30
CA GLN A 230 -5.54 -7.73 10.91
C GLN A 230 -5.90 -6.70 9.83
N ALA A 231 -7.18 -6.36 9.73
CA ALA A 231 -7.67 -5.37 8.78
C ALA A 231 -7.28 -3.93 9.20
N PHE A 232 -7.40 -2.98 8.28
CA PHE A 232 -7.10 -1.58 8.55
C PHE A 232 -7.87 -1.03 9.76
N PRO A 233 -7.18 -0.56 10.80
CA PRO A 233 -7.82 -0.28 12.08
C PRO A 233 -8.56 1.05 12.13
N TYR A 234 -8.28 1.98 11.21
CA TYR A 234 -8.83 3.35 11.23
C TYR A 234 -9.94 3.57 10.20
N LEU A 235 -10.52 2.52 9.66
CA LEU A 235 -11.58 2.59 8.66
C LEU A 235 -12.72 3.55 9.08
N PRO A 236 -13.21 3.53 10.34
CA PRO A 236 -14.29 4.40 10.79
C PRO A 236 -13.96 5.90 10.84
N ILE A 237 -12.68 6.26 10.72
CA ILE A 237 -12.22 7.65 10.74
C ILE A 237 -11.90 8.10 9.30
N ALA A 238 -11.34 7.20 8.48
CA ALA A 238 -10.85 7.49 7.15
C ALA A 238 -11.94 7.42 6.06
N ASN A 239 -13.12 6.83 6.36
CA ASN A 239 -14.18 6.58 5.37
C ASN A 239 -15.58 6.93 5.90
N PRO A 240 -16.56 7.18 5.01
CA PRO A 240 -17.95 7.42 5.40
C PRO A 240 -18.53 6.26 6.22
N ARG A 241 -19.13 6.59 7.37
CA ARG A 241 -19.60 5.60 8.35
C ARG A 241 -20.69 4.67 7.80
N TYR A 242 -21.53 5.14 6.89
CA TYR A 242 -22.63 4.36 6.34
C TYR A 242 -22.19 3.09 5.59
N MET A 243 -20.93 2.98 5.23
CA MET A 243 -20.39 1.82 4.51
C MET A 243 -20.24 0.58 5.42
N PHE A 244 -20.15 0.79 6.75
CA PHE A 244 -19.92 -0.28 7.73
C PHE A 244 -20.52 0.06 9.11
N GLU A 245 -21.77 0.56 9.13
CA GLU A 245 -22.45 1.06 10.34
C GLU A 245 -22.45 0.09 11.51
N THR A 246 -22.55 -1.21 11.22
CA THR A 246 -22.65 -2.28 12.23
C THR A 246 -21.28 -2.81 12.67
N LEU A 247 -20.18 -2.31 12.09
CA LEU A 247 -18.85 -2.81 12.37
C LEU A 247 -18.00 -1.81 13.16
N SER A 248 -17.13 -2.33 14.01
CA SER A 248 -16.05 -1.59 14.66
C SER A 248 -14.69 -2.16 14.30
N PHE A 249 -13.70 -1.26 14.25
CA PHE A 249 -12.32 -1.54 13.87
C PHE A 249 -11.39 -0.96 14.93
N GLY A 250 -10.15 -1.42 14.98
CA GLY A 250 -9.12 -0.89 15.88
C GLY A 250 -7.87 -1.76 15.83
N ILE A 251 -6.75 -1.28 16.35
CA ILE A 251 -5.51 -2.09 16.45
C ILE A 251 -5.73 -3.29 17.37
N ARG A 252 -6.45 -3.09 18.48
CA ARG A 252 -6.80 -4.14 19.45
C ARG A 252 -5.59 -4.99 19.89
N GLU A 253 -4.49 -4.33 20.28
CA GLU A 253 -3.22 -4.97 20.65
C GLU A 253 -3.41 -6.12 21.66
N GLU A 254 -4.25 -5.93 22.67
CA GLU A 254 -4.54 -6.95 23.68
C GLU A 254 -5.18 -8.18 23.05
N ARG A 255 -6.11 -7.99 22.10
CA ARG A 255 -6.76 -9.09 21.39
C ARG A 255 -5.77 -9.85 20.48
N VAL A 256 -4.85 -9.15 19.84
CA VAL A 256 -3.77 -9.79 19.07
C VAL A 256 -2.91 -10.66 19.99
N ALA A 257 -2.56 -10.15 21.18
CA ALA A 257 -1.77 -10.90 22.15
C ALA A 257 -2.52 -12.17 22.65
N GLU A 258 -3.81 -12.04 22.96
CA GLU A 258 -4.67 -13.19 23.34
C GLU A 258 -4.73 -14.25 22.24
N MET A 259 -4.90 -13.83 20.98
CA MET A 259 -4.95 -14.78 19.85
C MET A 259 -3.61 -15.46 19.60
N VAL A 260 -2.50 -14.75 19.77
CA VAL A 260 -1.15 -15.35 19.68
C VAL A 260 -1.00 -16.44 20.74
N GLU A 261 -1.44 -16.19 21.98
CA GLU A 261 -1.43 -17.20 23.05
C GLU A 261 -2.35 -18.38 22.71
N GLU A 262 -3.58 -18.12 22.28
CA GLU A 262 -4.58 -19.12 21.88
C GLU A 262 -4.04 -20.06 20.79
N VAL A 263 -3.51 -19.51 19.67
CA VAL A 263 -3.00 -20.34 18.56
C VAL A 263 -1.74 -21.13 18.96
N ARG A 264 -0.91 -20.58 19.86
CA ARG A 264 0.25 -21.30 20.43
C ARG A 264 -0.19 -22.45 21.33
N GLU A 265 -1.21 -22.27 22.18
CA GLU A 265 -1.80 -23.33 22.99
C GLU A 265 -2.44 -24.43 22.12
N GLU A 266 -3.00 -24.05 20.96
CA GLU A 266 -3.50 -25.00 19.97
C GLU A 266 -2.38 -25.68 19.15
N GLY A 267 -1.13 -25.36 19.43
CA GLY A 267 0.05 -26.03 18.87
C GLY A 267 0.57 -25.43 17.56
N ALA A 268 0.40 -24.12 17.35
CA ALA A 268 1.08 -23.43 16.25
C ALA A 268 2.60 -23.45 16.43
N ASP A 269 3.32 -23.97 15.44
CA ASP A 269 4.78 -23.91 15.34
C ASP A 269 5.27 -22.54 14.84
N LEU A 270 4.45 -21.88 14.02
CA LEU A 270 4.74 -20.56 13.43
C LEU A 270 3.48 -19.69 13.52
N VAL A 271 3.62 -18.43 13.95
CA VAL A 271 2.56 -17.43 13.97
C VAL A 271 2.87 -16.30 12.99
N VAL A 272 2.00 -16.12 12.01
CA VAL A 272 2.06 -15.08 10.99
C VAL A 272 0.92 -14.10 11.21
N LEU A 273 1.22 -12.82 11.37
CA LEU A 273 0.25 -11.74 11.33
C LEU A 273 0.17 -11.18 9.91
N LEU A 274 -0.94 -11.42 9.23
CA LEU A 274 -1.26 -10.82 7.94
C LEU A 274 -1.95 -9.49 8.20
N SER A 275 -1.22 -8.39 8.05
CA SER A 275 -1.61 -7.11 8.63
C SER A 275 -1.80 -6.01 7.59
N HIS A 276 -2.86 -5.22 7.77
CA HIS A 276 -3.10 -3.98 7.05
C HIS A 276 -3.02 -2.73 7.96
N ASN A 277 -2.30 -2.82 9.09
CA ASN A 277 -2.18 -1.69 10.02
C ASN A 277 -1.31 -0.53 9.50
N GLY A 278 -0.34 -0.83 8.65
CA GLY A 278 0.73 0.07 8.25
C GLY A 278 2.06 -0.19 8.98
N PHE A 279 3.16 0.16 8.32
CA PHE A 279 4.52 -0.28 8.70
C PHE A 279 4.92 0.12 10.14
N ASP A 280 4.76 1.39 10.52
CA ASP A 280 5.17 1.86 11.85
C ASP A 280 4.25 1.36 12.96
N VAL A 281 2.96 1.18 12.66
CA VAL A 281 1.99 0.54 13.58
C VAL A 281 2.41 -0.89 13.85
N ASP A 282 2.70 -1.66 12.80
CA ASP A 282 3.14 -3.06 12.90
C ASP A 282 4.51 -3.18 13.57
N ARG A 283 5.42 -2.25 13.30
CA ARG A 283 6.70 -2.17 13.98
C ARG A 283 6.54 -1.97 15.49
N LYS A 284 5.61 -1.08 15.89
CA LYS A 284 5.29 -0.89 17.32
C LYS A 284 4.64 -2.13 17.90
N LEU A 285 3.70 -2.74 17.19
CA LEU A 285 3.01 -3.97 17.61
C LEU A 285 3.99 -5.12 17.83
N ALA A 286 4.92 -5.36 16.89
CA ALA A 286 5.98 -6.36 17.02
C ALA A 286 6.88 -6.13 18.24
N GLY A 287 7.07 -4.87 18.64
CA GLY A 287 7.83 -4.51 19.83
C GLY A 287 7.08 -4.77 21.15
N ARG A 288 5.76 -4.99 21.10
CA ARG A 288 4.88 -5.08 22.29
C ARG A 288 4.21 -6.43 22.46
N VAL A 289 3.87 -7.10 21.38
CA VAL A 289 3.25 -8.42 21.39
C VAL A 289 4.30 -9.48 21.10
N ALA A 290 4.62 -10.28 22.10
CA ALA A 290 5.55 -11.41 21.95
C ALA A 290 4.85 -12.61 21.28
N GLY A 291 5.64 -13.47 20.63
CA GLY A 291 5.16 -14.73 20.06
C GLY A 291 4.67 -14.65 18.61
N ILE A 292 4.70 -13.48 17.99
CA ILE A 292 4.55 -13.33 16.53
C ILE A 292 5.91 -13.57 15.89
N ASP A 293 6.00 -14.50 14.94
CA ASP A 293 7.26 -14.78 14.22
C ASP A 293 7.43 -13.90 13.00
N VAL A 294 6.34 -13.66 12.26
CA VAL A 294 6.34 -12.88 11.02
C VAL A 294 5.15 -11.93 10.98
N ILE A 295 5.38 -10.68 10.62
CA ILE A 295 4.33 -9.74 10.21
C ILE A 295 4.51 -9.44 8.71
N LEU A 296 3.46 -9.70 7.94
CA LEU A 296 3.34 -9.31 6.55
C LEU A 296 2.51 -8.03 6.50
N THR A 297 3.16 -6.88 6.33
CA THR A 297 2.51 -5.57 6.48
C THR A 297 2.03 -4.98 5.16
N GLY A 298 0.88 -4.33 5.17
CA GLY A 298 0.28 -3.57 4.06
C GLY A 298 0.03 -2.11 4.42
N HIS A 299 -0.86 -1.46 3.67
CA HIS A 299 -1.39 -0.11 3.84
C HIS A 299 -0.43 1.03 3.50
N THR A 300 0.80 1.04 3.98
CA THR A 300 1.74 2.14 3.73
C THR A 300 2.44 2.09 2.36
N HIS A 301 2.19 1.01 1.59
CA HIS A 301 2.75 0.77 0.26
C HIS A 301 4.28 0.74 0.23
N ASP A 302 4.91 0.52 1.39
CA ASP A 302 6.36 0.49 1.49
C ASP A 302 6.92 -0.79 0.86
N ALA A 303 8.02 -0.66 0.12
CA ALA A 303 8.74 -1.77 -0.48
C ALA A 303 10.14 -1.83 0.10
N LEU A 304 10.42 -2.85 0.90
CA LEU A 304 11.73 -3.02 1.51
C LEU A 304 12.42 -4.28 0.97
N PRO A 305 13.66 -4.15 0.45
CA PRO A 305 14.40 -5.29 -0.10
C PRO A 305 14.83 -6.28 0.97
N GLU A 306 14.89 -5.85 2.22
CA GLU A 306 15.29 -6.66 3.36
C GLU A 306 14.24 -6.58 4.47
N PRO A 307 13.96 -7.70 5.19
CA PRO A 307 13.10 -7.69 6.36
C PRO A 307 13.66 -6.80 7.48
N LEU A 308 12.77 -6.17 8.24
CA LEU A 308 13.14 -5.56 9.51
C LEU A 308 12.92 -6.56 10.64
N LEU A 309 13.94 -6.80 11.47
CA LEU A 309 13.79 -7.60 12.68
C LEU A 309 13.46 -6.68 13.87
N VAL A 310 12.32 -6.92 14.51
CA VAL A 310 11.89 -6.21 15.72
C VAL A 310 11.75 -7.24 16.83
N ASN A 311 12.63 -7.21 17.82
CA ASN A 311 12.83 -8.33 18.76
C ASN A 311 13.05 -9.63 17.98
N ASP A 312 12.15 -10.61 18.11
CA ASP A 312 12.22 -11.89 17.41
C ASP A 312 11.24 -11.98 16.22
N THR A 313 10.55 -10.88 15.86
CA THR A 313 9.54 -10.81 14.79
C THR A 313 10.14 -10.24 13.51
N LEU A 314 9.96 -10.96 12.39
CA LEU A 314 10.28 -10.46 11.04
C LEU A 314 9.13 -9.59 10.51
N LEU A 315 9.44 -8.36 10.08
CA LEU A 315 8.49 -7.45 9.45
C LEU A 315 8.83 -7.32 7.95
N ILE A 316 7.86 -7.69 7.08
CA ILE A 316 8.01 -7.76 5.63
C ILE A 316 7.09 -6.73 4.97
N ALA A 317 7.63 -5.87 4.09
CA ALA A 317 6.91 -4.86 3.32
C ALA A 317 7.05 -5.12 1.82
N SER A 318 5.94 -5.41 1.14
CA SER A 318 5.92 -5.94 -0.24
C SER A 318 5.49 -4.92 -1.30
N GLY A 319 5.45 -3.63 -0.94
CA GLY A 319 5.06 -2.57 -1.87
C GLY A 319 3.58 -2.54 -2.18
N SER A 320 3.22 -2.21 -3.43
CA SER A 320 1.84 -2.07 -3.87
C SER A 320 1.67 -2.25 -5.38
N ASN A 321 0.42 -2.18 -5.88
CA ASN A 321 0.05 -2.16 -7.30
C ASN A 321 0.58 -3.36 -8.11
N GLY A 322 0.84 -4.49 -7.43
CA GLY A 322 1.41 -5.68 -8.05
C GLY A 322 2.85 -5.50 -8.55
N LYS A 323 3.55 -4.42 -8.15
CA LYS A 323 4.94 -4.16 -8.55
C LYS A 323 5.94 -5.14 -8.01
N PHE A 324 5.61 -5.76 -6.88
CA PHE A 324 6.48 -6.67 -6.15
C PHE A 324 5.73 -7.89 -5.63
N ILE A 325 6.47 -8.96 -5.44
CA ILE A 325 6.06 -10.13 -4.67
C ILE A 325 7.18 -10.42 -3.68
N SER A 326 6.85 -10.56 -2.40
CA SER A 326 7.80 -11.09 -1.42
C SER A 326 7.74 -12.61 -1.39
N ARG A 327 8.90 -13.26 -1.49
CA ARG A 327 9.10 -14.66 -1.14
C ARG A 327 9.90 -14.72 0.16
N LEU A 328 9.35 -15.41 1.17
CA LEU A 328 10.00 -15.65 2.45
C LEU A 328 10.06 -17.15 2.70
N ASP A 329 11.27 -17.71 2.69
CA ASP A 329 11.52 -19.10 3.07
C ASP A 329 12.01 -19.13 4.53
N LEU A 330 11.47 -20.04 5.35
CA LEU A 330 11.75 -20.19 6.77
C LEU A 330 12.21 -21.61 7.09
N ASP A 331 13.22 -21.71 7.94
CA ASP A 331 13.64 -22.97 8.58
C ASP A 331 13.04 -23.03 9.99
N VAL A 332 11.96 -23.81 10.13
CA VAL A 332 11.23 -23.97 11.40
C VAL A 332 11.51 -25.37 11.95
N GLN A 333 12.07 -25.43 13.16
CA GLN A 333 12.43 -26.68 13.83
C GLN A 333 11.95 -26.65 15.28
N ASN A 334 11.13 -27.65 15.66
CA ASN A 334 10.57 -27.76 17.00
C ASN A 334 9.84 -26.49 17.49
N GLY A 335 9.04 -25.87 16.63
CA GLY A 335 8.29 -24.67 16.93
C GLY A 335 9.13 -23.39 17.04
N GLU A 336 10.36 -23.40 16.56
CA GLU A 336 11.24 -22.24 16.55
C GLU A 336 11.80 -21.94 15.14
N MET A 337 11.77 -20.69 14.73
CA MET A 337 12.42 -20.22 13.51
C MET A 337 13.93 -20.20 13.70
N LYS A 338 14.66 -21.05 12.98
CA LYS A 338 16.13 -21.17 13.04
C LYS A 338 16.84 -20.34 11.99
N GLY A 339 16.15 -19.96 10.94
CA GLY A 339 16.69 -19.13 9.87
C GLY A 339 15.62 -18.72 8.87
N PHE A 340 15.93 -17.74 8.07
CA PHE A 340 15.05 -17.28 7.00
C PHE A 340 15.85 -16.83 5.78
N ARG A 341 15.17 -16.77 4.64
CA ARG A 341 15.66 -16.11 3.43
C ARG A 341 14.50 -15.36 2.79
N HIS A 342 14.72 -14.10 2.46
CA HIS A 342 13.73 -13.22 1.85
C HIS A 342 14.22 -12.72 0.49
N LYS A 343 13.29 -12.53 -0.43
CA LYS A 343 13.50 -11.79 -1.67
C LYS A 343 12.25 -10.99 -2.01
N LEU A 344 12.41 -9.70 -2.20
CA LEU A 344 11.42 -8.83 -2.82
C LEU A 344 11.63 -8.88 -4.33
N ILE A 345 10.73 -9.54 -5.06
CA ILE A 345 10.84 -9.80 -6.50
C ILE A 345 10.12 -8.69 -7.26
N PRO A 346 10.83 -7.84 -8.00
CA PRO A 346 10.20 -6.80 -8.82
C PRO A 346 9.58 -7.40 -10.09
N ILE A 347 8.35 -6.99 -10.38
CA ILE A 347 7.57 -7.48 -11.52
C ILE A 347 7.76 -6.54 -12.72
N PHE A 348 8.85 -6.72 -13.46
CA PHE A 348 9.10 -5.99 -14.71
C PHE A 348 8.27 -6.58 -15.86
N SER A 349 7.33 -5.81 -16.40
CA SER A 349 6.36 -6.31 -17.37
C SER A 349 6.97 -6.78 -18.70
N ASP A 350 8.12 -6.22 -19.06
CA ASP A 350 8.82 -6.55 -20.31
C ASP A 350 9.82 -7.72 -20.13
N VAL A 351 9.99 -8.18 -18.89
CA VAL A 351 10.92 -9.28 -18.53
C VAL A 351 10.18 -10.53 -18.11
N ILE A 352 9.14 -10.38 -17.27
CA ILE A 352 8.32 -11.51 -16.81
C ILE A 352 7.21 -11.79 -17.81
N ALA A 353 7.15 -13.02 -18.30
CA ALA A 353 6.10 -13.46 -19.19
C ALA A 353 4.73 -13.43 -18.48
N SER A 354 3.68 -13.03 -19.18
CA SER A 354 2.32 -13.10 -18.67
C SER A 354 1.81 -14.55 -18.62
N ASP A 355 1.03 -14.88 -17.60
CA ASP A 355 0.27 -16.13 -17.57
C ASP A 355 -0.92 -16.03 -18.53
N PRO A 356 -1.03 -16.91 -19.56
CA PRO A 356 -2.06 -16.77 -20.59
C PRO A 356 -3.50 -16.93 -20.06
N ALA A 357 -3.71 -17.74 -19.01
CA ALA A 357 -5.03 -17.96 -18.45
C ALA A 357 -5.51 -16.72 -17.68
N ILE A 358 -4.62 -16.13 -16.88
CA ILE A 358 -4.93 -14.89 -16.14
C ILE A 358 -5.07 -13.71 -17.11
N THR A 359 -4.24 -13.62 -18.17
CA THR A 359 -4.38 -12.60 -19.21
C THR A 359 -5.76 -12.67 -19.86
N ALA A 360 -6.21 -13.87 -20.25
CA ALA A 360 -7.53 -14.07 -20.87
C ALA A 360 -8.67 -13.66 -19.93
N LEU A 361 -8.57 -13.99 -18.64
CA LEU A 361 -9.55 -13.60 -17.64
C LEU A 361 -9.59 -12.07 -17.44
N ILE A 362 -8.43 -11.42 -17.34
CA ILE A 362 -8.34 -9.97 -17.25
C ILE A 362 -8.99 -9.29 -18.47
N ASP A 363 -8.70 -9.80 -19.68
CA ASP A 363 -9.27 -9.26 -20.90
C ASP A 363 -10.79 -9.46 -20.95
N GLU A 364 -11.32 -10.58 -20.46
CA GLU A 364 -12.75 -10.83 -20.31
C GLU A 364 -13.42 -9.83 -19.35
N GLN A 365 -12.85 -9.64 -18.15
CA GLN A 365 -13.39 -8.69 -17.16
C GLN A 365 -13.39 -7.25 -17.69
N ARG A 366 -12.39 -6.86 -18.47
CA ARG A 366 -12.23 -5.52 -19.00
C ARG A 366 -13.02 -5.26 -20.28
N ALA A 367 -13.33 -6.29 -21.06
CA ALA A 367 -13.95 -6.16 -22.40
C ALA A 367 -15.19 -5.25 -22.44
N PRO A 368 -16.11 -5.27 -21.48
CA PRO A 368 -17.29 -4.38 -21.49
C PRO A 368 -16.94 -2.87 -21.39
N HIS A 369 -15.75 -2.54 -20.89
CA HIS A 369 -15.34 -1.18 -20.57
C HIS A 369 -14.16 -0.68 -21.42
N GLU A 370 -13.56 -1.52 -22.25
CA GLU A 370 -12.27 -1.26 -22.91
C GLU A 370 -12.32 -0.02 -23.83
N ASP A 371 -13.41 0.20 -24.56
CA ASP A 371 -13.56 1.38 -25.43
C ASP A 371 -13.55 2.68 -24.60
N GLN A 372 -14.23 2.67 -23.45
CA GLN A 372 -14.24 3.82 -22.55
C GLN A 372 -12.89 4.03 -21.86
N LEU A 373 -12.23 2.96 -21.43
CA LEU A 373 -10.94 3.04 -20.76
C LEU A 373 -9.84 3.61 -21.66
N ARG A 374 -9.91 3.33 -22.98
CA ARG A 374 -8.94 3.82 -23.97
C ARG A 374 -9.19 5.24 -24.46
N GLU A 375 -10.30 5.87 -24.09
CA GLU A 375 -10.59 7.24 -24.51
C GLU A 375 -9.46 8.18 -24.07
N VAL A 376 -8.87 8.88 -25.03
CA VAL A 376 -7.79 9.84 -24.78
C VAL A 376 -8.42 11.19 -24.39
N LEU A 377 -8.13 11.64 -23.17
CA LEU A 377 -8.62 12.90 -22.61
C LEU A 377 -7.67 14.06 -22.87
N GLY A 378 -6.38 13.79 -23.05
CA GLY A 378 -5.36 14.79 -23.27
C GLY A 378 -3.96 14.17 -23.36
N GLN A 379 -2.92 15.01 -23.33
CA GLN A 379 -1.54 14.58 -23.31
C GLN A 379 -0.75 15.36 -22.26
N THR A 380 0.09 14.69 -21.49
CA THR A 380 0.93 15.37 -20.52
C THR A 380 2.27 15.83 -21.10
N GLY A 381 2.66 17.07 -20.79
CA GLY A 381 3.99 17.60 -21.11
C GLY A 381 5.04 17.33 -20.01
N SER A 382 4.63 16.83 -18.85
CA SER A 382 5.48 16.56 -17.70
C SER A 382 5.20 15.20 -17.09
N LEU A 383 6.06 14.74 -16.17
CA LEU A 383 5.79 13.55 -15.37
C LEU A 383 4.59 13.80 -14.46
N LEU A 384 3.55 12.95 -14.54
CA LEU A 384 2.44 12.95 -13.60
C LEU A 384 2.61 11.81 -12.58
N TYR A 385 2.42 12.12 -11.30
CA TYR A 385 2.50 11.17 -10.18
C TYR A 385 1.79 11.73 -8.95
N ARG A 386 1.39 10.85 -8.02
CA ARG A 386 0.75 11.20 -6.74
C ARG A 386 1.60 10.83 -5.53
N ARG A 387 2.37 9.76 -5.60
CA ARG A 387 3.10 9.16 -4.49
C ARG A 387 4.12 10.12 -3.84
N GLY A 388 4.04 10.30 -2.51
CA GLY A 388 4.91 11.12 -1.66
C GLY A 388 4.11 11.94 -0.64
N ASN A 389 4.71 12.29 0.51
CA ASN A 389 3.99 12.83 1.67
C ASN A 389 3.19 14.11 1.41
N PHE A 390 3.61 14.95 0.45
CA PHE A 390 3.02 16.29 0.32
C PHE A 390 2.27 16.48 -0.99
N ASN A 391 2.94 16.50 -2.12
CA ASN A 391 2.33 16.85 -3.39
C ASN A 391 2.90 16.04 -4.56
N GLY A 392 2.06 15.82 -5.55
CA GLY A 392 2.42 15.25 -6.84
C GLY A 392 1.81 16.07 -7.97
N THR A 393 2.35 15.93 -9.17
CA THR A 393 1.88 16.70 -10.34
C THR A 393 0.49 16.27 -10.83
N TRP A 394 0.03 15.03 -10.53
CA TRP A 394 -1.36 14.63 -10.68
C TRP A 394 -2.27 15.43 -9.73
N ASP A 395 -1.83 15.64 -8.50
CA ASP A 395 -2.60 16.39 -7.50
C ASP A 395 -2.73 17.87 -7.89
N ASP A 396 -1.69 18.45 -8.49
CA ASP A 396 -1.75 19.82 -9.04
C ASP A 396 -2.82 19.92 -10.15
N LEU A 397 -2.88 18.92 -11.05
CA LEU A 397 -3.88 18.87 -12.12
C LEU A 397 -5.29 18.75 -11.54
N ILE A 398 -5.51 17.84 -10.58
CA ILE A 398 -6.82 17.64 -9.91
C ILE A 398 -7.25 18.91 -9.17
N CYS A 399 -6.36 19.50 -8.39
CA CYS A 399 -6.67 20.72 -7.65
C CYS A 399 -6.97 21.92 -8.56
N ASN A 400 -6.24 22.06 -9.66
CA ASN A 400 -6.50 23.13 -10.63
C ASN A 400 -7.86 22.94 -11.33
N ALA A 401 -8.21 21.71 -11.71
CA ALA A 401 -9.52 21.40 -12.26
C ALA A 401 -10.65 21.73 -11.26
N LEU A 402 -10.51 21.34 -9.99
CA LEU A 402 -11.46 21.68 -8.94
C LEU A 402 -11.64 23.19 -8.74
N ILE A 403 -10.57 23.96 -8.81
CA ILE A 403 -10.63 25.43 -8.68
C ILE A 403 -11.39 26.04 -9.87
N GLU A 404 -11.09 25.59 -11.08
CA GLU A 404 -11.68 26.11 -12.31
C GLU A 404 -13.15 25.73 -12.45
N GLU A 405 -13.46 24.44 -12.37
CA GLU A 405 -14.82 23.90 -12.59
C GLU A 405 -15.80 24.22 -11.46
N ARG A 406 -15.29 24.39 -10.24
CA ARG A 406 -16.13 24.73 -9.08
C ARG A 406 -16.07 26.20 -8.68
N GLU A 407 -15.37 27.06 -9.45
CA GLU A 407 -15.20 28.49 -9.17
C GLU A 407 -14.76 28.73 -7.71
N ALA A 408 -13.67 28.02 -7.28
CA ALA A 408 -13.18 28.06 -5.92
C ALA A 408 -11.87 28.89 -5.81
N ASP A 409 -11.57 29.37 -4.60
CA ASP A 409 -10.32 30.03 -4.29
C ASP A 409 -9.21 29.02 -3.96
N ILE A 410 -9.61 27.91 -3.32
CA ILE A 410 -8.72 26.88 -2.76
C ILE A 410 -9.31 25.51 -3.13
N ALA A 411 -8.45 24.54 -3.41
CA ALA A 411 -8.85 23.15 -3.57
C ALA A 411 -8.18 22.24 -2.55
N LEU A 412 -8.91 21.22 -2.11
CA LEU A 412 -8.43 20.12 -1.27
C LEU A 412 -8.66 18.79 -1.99
N SER A 413 -7.61 17.98 -2.08
CA SER A 413 -7.68 16.63 -2.65
C SER A 413 -7.08 15.64 -1.67
N PRO A 414 -7.67 14.45 -1.45
CA PRO A 414 -7.13 13.49 -0.49
C PRO A 414 -5.73 13.01 -0.90
N GLY A 415 -4.89 12.76 0.09
CA GLY A 415 -3.53 12.28 -0.07
C GLY A 415 -3.46 10.77 -0.32
N PHE A 416 -4.11 10.28 -1.38
CA PHE A 416 -4.02 8.88 -1.76
C PHE A 416 -2.67 8.50 -2.33
N ARG A 417 -2.22 7.26 -2.10
CA ARG A 417 -0.92 6.74 -2.51
C ARG A 417 -0.95 5.90 -3.78
N TRP A 418 -2.14 5.58 -4.29
CA TRP A 418 -2.30 4.86 -5.55
C TRP A 418 -2.39 5.79 -6.76
N GLY A 419 -2.54 5.21 -7.92
CA GLY A 419 -2.57 5.90 -9.20
C GLY A 419 -1.25 5.80 -9.97
N PRO A 420 -1.30 5.46 -11.26
CA PRO A 420 -0.12 5.31 -12.08
C PRO A 420 0.59 6.62 -12.30
N SER A 421 1.88 6.54 -12.61
CA SER A 421 2.64 7.66 -13.15
C SER A 421 2.53 7.69 -14.67
N LEU A 422 2.50 8.90 -15.26
CA LEU A 422 2.58 9.10 -16.71
C LEU A 422 3.85 9.84 -17.07
N LEU A 423 4.57 9.32 -18.05
CA LEU A 423 5.81 9.94 -18.55
C LEU A 423 5.50 11.15 -19.44
N PRO A 424 6.41 12.14 -19.53
CA PRO A 424 6.23 13.27 -20.44
C PRO A 424 6.00 12.81 -21.88
N GLY A 425 4.97 13.37 -22.53
CA GLY A 425 4.56 13.04 -23.88
C GLY A 425 3.59 11.87 -24.01
N GLN A 426 3.17 11.25 -22.91
CA GLN A 426 2.14 10.22 -22.94
C GLN A 426 0.73 10.82 -23.03
N ASP A 427 -0.16 10.10 -23.69
CA ASP A 427 -1.59 10.38 -23.63
C ASP A 427 -2.11 10.10 -22.22
N ILE A 428 -3.05 10.91 -21.77
CA ILE A 428 -3.84 10.72 -20.56
C ILE A 428 -5.13 10.05 -21.00
N THR A 429 -5.32 8.80 -20.62
CA THR A 429 -6.55 8.08 -20.94
C THR A 429 -7.58 8.22 -19.81
N ARG A 430 -8.84 7.85 -20.10
CA ARG A 430 -9.86 7.77 -19.06
C ARG A 430 -9.50 6.75 -17.98
N GLU A 431 -8.81 5.66 -18.33
CA GLU A 431 -8.29 4.70 -17.36
C GLU A 431 -7.28 5.35 -16.41
N ASP A 432 -6.35 6.15 -16.94
CA ASP A 432 -5.36 6.85 -16.10
C ASP A 432 -6.04 7.83 -15.13
N LEU A 433 -7.08 8.54 -15.60
CA LEU A 433 -7.87 9.41 -14.73
C LEU A 433 -8.56 8.61 -13.63
N PHE A 434 -9.27 7.51 -13.97
CA PHE A 434 -9.93 6.67 -12.97
C PHE A 434 -8.95 6.06 -11.98
N ASN A 435 -7.81 5.55 -12.44
CA ASN A 435 -6.78 5.01 -11.55
C ASN A 435 -6.20 6.08 -10.60
N ALA A 436 -6.29 7.35 -10.96
CA ALA A 436 -5.86 8.45 -10.10
C ALA A 436 -6.96 8.92 -9.12
N VAL A 437 -8.25 8.80 -9.49
CA VAL A 437 -9.37 9.39 -8.74
C VAL A 437 -10.53 8.43 -8.48
N GLY A 438 -10.48 7.19 -8.95
CA GLY A 438 -11.56 6.21 -8.83
C GLY A 438 -11.75 5.75 -7.39
N MET A 439 -12.92 6.05 -6.82
CA MET A 439 -13.30 5.58 -5.48
C MET A 439 -14.80 5.64 -5.28
N SER A 440 -15.29 4.91 -4.29
CA SER A 440 -16.71 4.66 -4.04
C SER A 440 -17.51 5.89 -3.54
N TYR A 441 -16.84 6.98 -3.16
CA TYR A 441 -17.48 8.25 -2.75
C TYR A 441 -16.82 9.46 -3.43
N PRO A 442 -17.03 9.63 -4.74
CA PRO A 442 -16.25 10.51 -5.60
C PRO A 442 -16.69 11.97 -5.64
N LYS A 443 -17.68 12.39 -4.84
CA LYS A 443 -18.33 13.68 -4.99
C LYS A 443 -17.38 14.86 -4.81
N ALA A 444 -17.36 15.76 -5.80
CA ALA A 444 -16.64 17.02 -5.78
C ALA A 444 -17.50 18.11 -5.16
N TYR A 445 -17.25 18.45 -3.90
CA TYR A 445 -18.00 19.47 -3.16
C TYR A 445 -17.48 20.89 -3.39
N ARG A 446 -18.32 21.87 -3.01
CA ARG A 446 -17.99 23.30 -2.91
C ARG A 446 -18.60 23.85 -1.64
N SER A 447 -17.77 24.42 -0.79
CA SER A 447 -18.18 24.95 0.52
C SER A 447 -17.40 26.22 0.88
N GLU A 448 -17.85 26.92 1.92
CA GLU A 448 -17.16 28.06 2.50
C GLU A 448 -16.43 27.62 3.77
N MET A 449 -15.13 27.96 3.89
CA MET A 449 -14.29 27.62 5.03
C MET A 449 -13.49 28.85 5.47
N THR A 450 -13.34 29.03 6.79
CA THR A 450 -12.44 30.07 7.32
C THR A 450 -10.98 29.66 7.21
N GLY A 451 -10.05 30.61 7.18
CA GLY A 451 -8.62 30.30 7.20
C GLY A 451 -8.20 29.52 8.44
N GLU A 452 -8.83 29.76 9.59
CA GLU A 452 -8.62 28.98 10.82
C GLU A 452 -9.05 27.52 10.66
N PHE A 453 -10.19 27.28 10.00
CA PHE A 453 -10.65 25.92 9.74
C PHE A 453 -9.73 25.17 8.76
N LEU A 454 -9.25 25.85 7.71
CA LEU A 454 -8.24 25.28 6.81
C LEU A 454 -6.95 24.89 7.53
N HIS A 455 -6.48 25.75 8.47
CA HIS A 455 -5.34 25.43 9.31
C HIS A 455 -5.60 24.19 10.17
N THR A 456 -6.78 24.10 10.76
CA THR A 456 -7.19 22.95 11.58
C THR A 456 -7.20 21.65 10.77
N ILE A 457 -7.72 21.65 9.55
CA ILE A 457 -7.71 20.47 8.64
C ILE A 457 -6.25 20.04 8.37
N LEU A 458 -5.37 20.99 8.05
CA LEU A 458 -3.97 20.66 7.75
C LEU A 458 -3.23 20.11 8.97
N GLU A 459 -3.47 20.65 10.16
CA GLU A 459 -2.88 20.17 11.40
C GLU A 459 -3.39 18.77 11.79
N ASP A 460 -4.67 18.51 11.62
CA ASP A 460 -5.30 17.22 11.89
C ASP A 460 -4.75 16.13 10.97
N VAL A 461 -4.71 16.39 9.66
CA VAL A 461 -4.12 15.46 8.70
C VAL A 461 -2.61 15.29 8.96
N ALA A 462 -1.89 16.34 9.33
CA ALA A 462 -0.48 16.22 9.70
C ALA A 462 -0.27 15.32 10.93
N ASP A 463 -1.20 15.33 11.89
CA ASP A 463 -1.11 14.44 13.06
C ASP A 463 -1.34 12.97 12.70
N ASN A 464 -2.20 12.70 11.73
CA ASN A 464 -2.41 11.34 11.21
C ASN A 464 -1.14 10.72 10.57
N LEU A 465 -0.18 11.55 10.13
CA LEU A 465 1.07 11.08 9.53
C LEU A 465 2.25 11.19 10.50
N PHE A 466 2.28 12.27 11.29
CA PHE A 466 3.47 12.68 12.04
C PHE A 466 3.24 12.69 13.56
N ASN A 467 2.26 11.95 14.05
CA ASN A 467 2.13 11.71 15.47
C ASN A 467 3.36 10.93 15.98
N PRO A 468 3.99 11.32 17.10
CA PRO A 468 5.13 10.59 17.64
C PRO A 468 4.78 9.18 18.13
N ASP A 469 3.50 8.89 18.38
CA ASP A 469 3.01 7.56 18.66
C ASP A 469 2.40 6.93 17.40
N PRO A 470 3.00 5.84 16.84
CA PRO A 470 2.49 5.18 15.64
C PRO A 470 1.03 4.70 15.74
N TYR A 471 0.52 4.42 16.93
CA TYR A 471 -0.88 4.01 17.12
C TYR A 471 -1.90 5.13 16.90
N TYR A 472 -1.46 6.35 16.63
CA TYR A 472 -2.29 7.47 16.18
C TYR A 472 -2.01 7.86 14.72
N GLN A 473 -1.15 7.11 14.02
CA GLN A 473 -0.86 7.34 12.61
C GLN A 473 -1.81 6.49 11.75
N GLN A 474 -2.81 7.14 11.16
CA GLN A 474 -3.69 6.47 10.19
C GLN A 474 -2.97 6.15 8.87
N GLY A 475 -1.79 6.72 8.64
CA GLY A 475 -1.07 6.65 7.38
C GLY A 475 -1.69 7.59 6.32
N GLY A 476 -1.52 7.24 5.05
CA GLY A 476 -1.85 8.13 3.95
C GLY A 476 -0.74 9.15 3.69
N ASP A 477 -1.09 10.20 2.95
CA ASP A 477 -0.24 11.36 2.71
C ASP A 477 -1.00 12.63 3.13
N MET A 478 -0.31 13.78 3.21
CA MET A 478 -0.97 15.06 3.47
C MET A 478 -2.06 15.33 2.45
N VAL A 479 -3.17 15.94 2.90
CA VAL A 479 -4.16 16.48 1.97
C VAL A 479 -3.46 17.40 0.98
N ARG A 480 -3.75 17.20 -0.31
CA ARG A 480 -3.18 18.00 -1.39
C ARG A 480 -3.93 19.32 -1.47
N VAL A 481 -3.22 20.40 -1.70
CA VAL A 481 -3.80 21.74 -1.72
C VAL A 481 -3.56 22.42 -3.07
N GLY A 482 -4.58 23.09 -3.60
CA GLY A 482 -4.49 24.00 -4.74
C GLY A 482 -4.90 25.40 -4.36
N GLY A 483 -4.35 26.42 -5.03
CA GLY A 483 -4.64 27.84 -4.74
C GLY A 483 -4.05 28.35 -3.42
N MET A 484 -3.50 27.48 -2.60
CA MET A 484 -2.89 27.80 -1.31
C MET A 484 -1.53 27.10 -1.18
N GLY A 485 -0.58 27.73 -0.50
CA GLY A 485 0.69 27.14 -0.08
C GLY A 485 0.88 27.27 1.43
N TYR A 486 1.72 26.44 2.02
CA TYR A 486 2.07 26.50 3.45
C TYR A 486 3.48 25.97 3.71
N SER A 487 4.01 26.24 4.89
CA SER A 487 5.21 25.60 5.43
C SER A 487 4.82 24.62 6.53
N ILE A 488 5.52 23.47 6.61
CA ILE A 488 5.29 22.47 7.66
C ILE A 488 6.59 22.12 8.37
N ASP A 489 6.54 22.03 9.69
CA ASP A 489 7.58 21.42 10.53
C ASP A 489 6.97 20.21 11.24
N VAL A 490 7.23 19.03 10.69
CA VAL A 490 6.66 17.76 11.17
C VAL A 490 7.11 17.38 12.59
N THR A 491 8.17 18.00 13.10
CA THR A 491 8.72 17.74 14.44
C THR A 491 7.98 18.47 15.55
N LYS A 492 7.11 19.41 15.19
CA LYS A 492 6.32 20.19 16.16
C LYS A 492 5.09 19.41 16.65
N PRO A 493 4.55 19.78 17.82
CA PRO A 493 3.27 19.21 18.25
C PRO A 493 2.13 19.67 17.34
N GLN A 494 1.04 18.88 17.31
CA GLN A 494 -0.21 19.23 16.64
C GLN A 494 -0.67 20.66 17.01
N GLY A 495 -1.16 21.40 16.03
CA GLY A 495 -1.56 22.80 16.15
C GLY A 495 -0.41 23.79 15.97
N SER A 496 0.83 23.33 15.77
CA SER A 496 2.02 24.17 15.59
C SER A 496 2.92 23.72 14.43
N ARG A 497 2.49 22.74 13.65
CA ARG A 497 3.25 22.23 12.50
C ARG A 497 3.11 23.10 11.27
N ILE A 498 1.92 23.65 11.03
CA ILE A 498 1.56 24.39 9.83
C ILE A 498 1.77 25.89 10.05
N THR A 499 2.52 26.55 9.17
CA THR A 499 2.80 27.98 9.22
C THR A 499 2.82 28.58 7.82
N ASN A 500 2.87 29.91 7.73
CA ASN A 500 3.04 30.66 6.46
C ASN A 500 2.01 30.29 5.39
N MET A 501 0.76 30.04 5.80
CA MET A 501 -0.31 29.78 4.84
C MET A 501 -0.53 31.01 3.95
N THR A 502 -0.43 30.82 2.63
CA THR A 502 -0.45 31.90 1.65
C THR A 502 -1.43 31.56 0.52
N HIS A 503 -2.28 32.51 0.15
CA HIS A 503 -3.15 32.42 -1.00
C HIS A 503 -2.33 32.68 -2.28
N LEU A 504 -2.16 31.67 -3.13
CA LEU A 504 -1.19 31.71 -4.24
C LEU A 504 -1.54 32.73 -5.33
N LYS A 505 -2.82 33.01 -5.55
CA LYS A 505 -3.27 33.96 -6.59
C LYS A 505 -2.97 35.42 -6.22
N THR A 506 -3.05 35.78 -4.93
CA THR A 506 -2.86 37.16 -4.45
C THR A 506 -1.50 37.37 -3.80
N GLY A 507 -0.85 36.32 -3.30
CA GLY A 507 0.36 36.37 -2.51
C GLY A 507 0.14 36.80 -1.05
N ASP A 508 -1.12 37.03 -0.64
CA ASP A 508 -1.45 37.44 0.73
C ASP A 508 -1.42 36.22 1.68
N ALA A 509 -1.14 36.48 2.94
CA ALA A 509 -1.33 35.49 3.99
C ALA A 509 -2.83 35.09 4.08
N ILE A 510 -3.08 33.81 4.32
CA ILE A 510 -4.43 33.33 4.64
C ILE A 510 -4.85 33.95 5.98
N ASP A 511 -5.92 34.76 5.94
CA ASP A 511 -6.51 35.38 7.13
C ASP A 511 -7.36 34.34 7.88
N PRO A 512 -7.07 34.03 9.14
CA PRO A 512 -7.84 33.06 9.93
C PRO A 512 -9.34 33.34 9.99
N GLN A 513 -9.73 34.61 9.97
CA GLN A 513 -11.13 35.03 10.12
C GLN A 513 -11.86 35.23 8.79
N LYS A 514 -11.13 35.27 7.68
CA LYS A 514 -11.72 35.40 6.34
C LYS A 514 -12.25 34.05 5.86
N THR A 515 -13.40 34.10 5.22
CA THR A 515 -14.00 32.96 4.52
C THR A 515 -13.47 32.87 3.09
N TYR A 516 -13.10 31.67 2.68
CA TYR A 516 -12.66 31.30 1.34
C TYR A 516 -13.61 30.28 0.73
N VAL A 517 -13.82 30.34 -0.56
CA VAL A 517 -14.55 29.30 -1.29
C VAL A 517 -13.59 28.12 -1.53
N VAL A 518 -13.94 26.97 -1.00
CA VAL A 518 -13.13 25.76 -1.05
C VAL A 518 -13.85 24.67 -1.82
N SER A 519 -13.19 24.09 -2.79
CA SER A 519 -13.64 22.87 -3.47
C SER A 519 -12.77 21.69 -3.05
N GLY A 520 -13.36 20.52 -2.99
CA GLY A 520 -12.65 19.28 -2.73
C GLY A 520 -13.48 18.07 -3.14
N TRP A 521 -12.94 16.88 -2.95
CA TRP A 521 -13.63 15.64 -3.27
C TRP A 521 -13.32 14.56 -2.24
N ALA A 522 -14.07 13.44 -2.31
CA ALA A 522 -13.90 12.31 -1.41
C ALA A 522 -14.03 12.71 0.08
N SER A 523 -15.06 13.49 0.39
CA SER A 523 -15.37 13.84 1.76
C SER A 523 -15.98 12.66 2.50
N VAL A 524 -15.52 12.44 3.74
CA VAL A 524 -16.11 11.45 4.66
C VAL A 524 -17.45 11.91 5.25
N ASN A 525 -17.88 13.15 5.00
CA ASN A 525 -19.18 13.68 5.43
C ASN A 525 -20.32 13.12 4.59
N GLU A 526 -21.28 12.48 5.23
CA GLU A 526 -22.39 11.77 4.56
C GLU A 526 -23.28 12.66 3.69
N ALA A 527 -23.47 13.92 4.05
CA ALA A 527 -24.29 14.88 3.33
C ALA A 527 -23.55 15.63 2.20
N THR A 528 -22.39 15.14 1.79
CA THR A 528 -21.63 15.78 0.70
C THR A 528 -22.33 15.63 -0.63
N GLU A 529 -22.58 16.75 -1.30
CA GLU A 529 -23.22 16.81 -2.62
C GLU A 529 -22.26 17.39 -3.67
N GLY A 530 -22.40 16.93 -4.91
CA GLY A 530 -21.63 17.39 -6.06
C GLY A 530 -21.54 16.33 -7.16
N PRO A 531 -20.98 16.68 -8.34
CA PRO A 531 -20.68 15.68 -9.36
C PRO A 531 -19.53 14.78 -8.93
N PRO A 532 -19.38 13.59 -9.55
CA PRO A 532 -18.16 12.78 -9.40
C PRO A 532 -16.94 13.54 -9.90
N ILE A 533 -15.78 13.30 -9.27
CA ILE A 533 -14.52 13.98 -9.63
C ILE A 533 -14.02 13.62 -11.03
N TRP A 534 -14.45 12.51 -11.59
CA TRP A 534 -14.04 12.04 -12.92
C TRP A 534 -14.92 12.57 -14.07
N ASP A 535 -16.03 13.29 -13.80
CA ASP A 535 -16.84 13.97 -14.80
C ASP A 535 -16.25 15.31 -15.21
#